data_8e58b5a6520ff2794dc6cb62eedb725c
#
_entry.id   8e58b5a6520ff2794dc6cb62eedb725c
#
_cell.length_a   1.000
_cell.length_b   1.000
_cell.length_c   1.000
_cell.angle_alpha   90.00
_cell.angle_beta   90.00
_cell.angle_gamma   90.00
#
_symmetry.space_group_name_H-M   'P 1'
#
loop_
_entity.id
_entity.type
_entity.pdbx_description
1 polymer ?
#
loop_
_entity_poly.entity_id
_entity_poly.type
_entity_poly.pdbx_seq_one_letter_code
_entity_poly.pdbx_strand_id
1 'polypeptide(L)'
;MDILFSIIGLGLLVLGAEIIIRGSVSFGRKINISLFAIGVVIVAGGTSLPELASSINAVLNDFSDLALGAVVGSNIANLILVMATTTLIFPIVNINKNQINQAWINIILGIVLIIMNFFYFNFIFGLVATTSLIYLMYVQIKKGEIDNLEIDKNDYSITISLILIIIGIACLVFGADLLVDSAINIARTYNVPASVIGLSLVAFGTSLPELAVGIVSAFRKKIDFALGNILGSNIYNVLGVLGISSFFGNFKVPAVLANQDLYFMLSITALILMFMIFAKKIGRIYGIIGLTLYFGYMYFIYI
;
A
#
# COMPACT_ATOMS: atom_id res chain seq x y z
N MET A 1 -21.53 16.38 -13.72
CA MET A 1 -21.48 15.99 -12.30
C MET A 1 -20.18 15.23 -11.99
N ASP A 2 -19.78 14.27 -12.83
CA ASP A 2 -18.61 13.41 -12.57
C ASP A 2 -17.28 14.17 -12.45
N ILE A 3 -17.06 15.22 -13.26
CA ILE A 3 -15.86 16.07 -13.12
C ILE A 3 -15.82 16.75 -11.73
N LEU A 4 -16.96 17.22 -11.21
CA LEU A 4 -17.03 17.82 -9.89
C LEU A 4 -16.71 16.79 -8.79
N PHE A 5 -17.27 15.59 -8.90
CA PHE A 5 -16.98 14.50 -7.96
C PHE A 5 -15.53 14.03 -8.03
N SER A 6 -14.93 13.99 -9.23
CA SER A 6 -13.49 13.73 -9.37
C SER A 6 -12.64 14.78 -8.64
N ILE A 7 -12.99 16.07 -8.75
CA ILE A 7 -12.26 17.14 -8.05
C ILE A 7 -12.44 17.03 -6.53
N ILE A 8 -13.65 16.73 -6.06
CA ILE A 8 -13.93 16.51 -4.63
C ILE A 8 -13.14 15.29 -4.12
N GLY A 9 -13.16 14.17 -4.87
CA GLY A 9 -12.40 12.97 -4.53
C GLY A 9 -10.91 13.24 -4.40
N LEU A 10 -10.33 13.96 -5.36
CA LEU A 10 -8.93 14.38 -5.30
C LEU A 10 -8.64 15.29 -4.10
N GLY A 11 -9.54 16.22 -3.81
CA GLY A 11 -9.45 17.08 -2.63
C GLY A 11 -9.48 16.29 -1.33
N LEU A 12 -10.37 15.29 -1.21
CA LEU A 12 -10.45 14.40 -0.06
C LEU A 12 -9.20 13.54 0.11
N LEU A 13 -8.61 13.03 -0.99
CA LEU A 13 -7.34 12.29 -0.94
C LEU A 13 -6.20 13.14 -0.40
N VAL A 14 -6.05 14.38 -0.89
CA VAL A 14 -4.99 15.29 -0.43
C VAL A 14 -5.22 15.71 1.02
N LEU A 15 -6.44 16.08 1.39
CA LEU A 15 -6.80 16.46 2.76
C LEU A 15 -6.67 15.29 3.72
N GLY A 16 -7.12 14.10 3.33
CA GLY A 16 -7.00 12.88 4.12
C GLY A 16 -5.54 12.53 4.40
N ALA A 17 -4.69 12.59 3.38
CA ALA A 17 -3.25 12.36 3.54
C ALA A 17 -2.60 13.40 4.47
N GLU A 18 -2.95 14.66 4.38
CA GLU A 18 -2.45 15.71 5.28
C GLU A 18 -2.91 15.48 6.73
N ILE A 19 -4.18 15.15 6.93
CA ILE A 19 -4.77 14.91 8.26
C ILE A 19 -4.12 13.68 8.92
N ILE A 20 -3.98 12.57 8.18
CA ILE A 20 -3.40 11.34 8.71
C ILE A 20 -1.91 11.55 9.08
N ILE A 21 -1.15 12.29 8.26
CA ILE A 21 0.25 12.61 8.57
C ILE A 21 0.35 13.43 9.86
N ARG A 22 -0.46 14.47 10.02
CA ARG A 22 -0.44 15.31 11.24
C ARG A 22 -0.83 14.51 12.48
N GLY A 23 -1.91 13.74 12.40
CA GLY A 23 -2.36 12.88 13.49
C GLY A 23 -1.30 11.84 13.87
N SER A 24 -0.71 11.17 12.87
CA SER A 24 0.30 10.13 13.06
C SER A 24 1.61 10.67 13.63
N VAL A 25 2.10 11.81 13.15
CA VAL A 25 3.31 12.46 13.68
C VAL A 25 3.12 12.83 15.16
N SER A 26 1.99 13.46 15.48
CA SER A 26 1.68 13.87 16.86
C SER A 26 1.50 12.65 17.77
N PHE A 27 0.81 11.60 17.30
CA PHE A 27 0.64 10.34 18.01
C PHE A 27 1.99 9.68 18.31
N GLY A 28 2.84 9.53 17.28
CA GLY A 28 4.15 8.89 17.42
C GLY A 28 5.05 9.57 18.42
N ARG A 29 5.09 10.90 18.41
CA ARG A 29 5.83 11.67 19.40
C ARG A 29 5.36 11.42 20.83
N LYS A 30 4.03 11.35 21.03
CA LYS A 30 3.43 11.13 22.37
C LYS A 30 3.69 9.74 22.94
N ILE A 31 3.76 8.71 22.09
CA ILE A 31 3.96 7.32 22.52
C ILE A 31 5.37 6.80 22.24
N ASN A 32 6.29 7.69 21.79
CA ASN A 32 7.68 7.37 21.50
C ASN A 32 7.86 6.25 20.44
N ILE A 33 7.10 6.32 19.36
CA ILE A 33 7.22 5.39 18.22
C ILE A 33 7.69 6.16 16.99
N SER A 34 8.63 5.57 16.22
CA SER A 34 9.18 6.20 15.02
C SER A 34 8.12 6.41 13.92
N LEU A 35 8.31 7.43 13.08
CA LEU A 35 7.42 7.71 11.95
C LEU A 35 7.34 6.54 10.97
N PHE A 36 8.44 5.82 10.77
CA PHE A 36 8.46 4.60 9.98
C PHE A 36 7.54 3.52 10.56
N ALA A 37 7.64 3.26 11.87
CA ALA A 37 6.81 2.25 12.53
C ALA A 37 5.32 2.61 12.49
N ILE A 38 4.96 3.89 12.63
CA ILE A 38 3.57 4.34 12.49
C ILE A 38 3.08 4.16 11.05
N GLY A 39 3.91 4.49 10.07
CA GLY A 39 3.62 4.23 8.66
C GLY A 39 3.31 2.76 8.42
N VAL A 40 4.15 1.85 8.93
CA VAL A 40 3.97 0.39 8.79
C VAL A 40 2.73 -0.11 9.54
N VAL A 41 2.52 0.32 10.80
CA VAL A 41 1.53 -0.33 11.68
C VAL A 41 0.12 0.25 11.53
N ILE A 42 0.03 1.58 11.46
CA ILE A 42 -1.27 2.27 11.51
C ILE A 42 -1.73 2.65 10.11
N VAL A 43 -0.85 3.34 9.38
CA VAL A 43 -1.27 3.94 8.11
C VAL A 43 -1.44 2.87 7.03
N ALA A 44 -0.48 1.97 6.91
CA ALA A 44 -0.56 0.88 5.96
C ALA A 44 -1.80 -0.01 6.21
N GLY A 45 -2.09 -0.32 7.50
CA GLY A 45 -3.31 -1.05 7.84
C GLY A 45 -4.59 -0.30 7.45
N GLY A 46 -4.60 1.04 7.63
CA GLY A 46 -5.75 1.87 7.28
C GLY A 46 -5.95 2.04 5.78
N THR A 47 -4.88 2.24 5.03
CA THR A 47 -4.95 2.41 3.57
C THR A 47 -5.24 1.10 2.83
N SER A 48 -4.89 -0.06 3.41
CA SER A 48 -5.22 -1.39 2.85
C SER A 48 -6.63 -1.91 3.24
N LEU A 49 -7.47 -1.10 3.88
CA LEU A 49 -8.87 -1.48 4.17
C LEU A 49 -9.73 -1.68 2.91
N PRO A 50 -9.63 -0.85 1.86
CA PRO A 50 -10.33 -1.06 0.61
C PRO A 50 -9.97 -2.42 -0.04
N GLU A 51 -8.69 -2.76 -0.08
CA GLU A 51 -8.20 -4.04 -0.59
C GLU A 51 -8.80 -5.20 0.21
N LEU A 52 -8.85 -5.07 1.54
CA LEU A 52 -9.44 -6.10 2.39
C LEU A 52 -10.93 -6.28 2.10
N ALA A 53 -11.69 -5.19 2.04
CA ALA A 53 -13.13 -5.24 1.78
C ALA A 53 -13.43 -5.84 0.40
N SER A 54 -12.70 -5.40 -0.63
CA SER A 54 -12.81 -5.90 -2.00
C SER A 54 -12.44 -7.37 -2.11
N SER A 55 -11.34 -7.81 -1.46
CA SER A 55 -10.90 -9.21 -1.48
C SER A 55 -11.86 -10.15 -0.76
N ILE A 56 -12.40 -9.77 0.40
CA ILE A 56 -13.42 -10.55 1.10
C ILE A 56 -14.67 -10.70 0.21
N ASN A 57 -15.13 -9.60 -0.38
CA ASN A 57 -16.30 -9.62 -1.26
C ASN A 57 -16.05 -10.53 -2.49
N ALA A 58 -14.87 -10.46 -3.09
CA ALA A 58 -14.49 -11.32 -4.21
C ALA A 58 -14.50 -12.80 -3.82
N VAL A 59 -13.92 -13.17 -2.68
CA VAL A 59 -13.90 -14.57 -2.19
C VAL A 59 -15.31 -15.07 -1.88
N LEU A 60 -16.16 -14.27 -1.23
CA LEU A 60 -17.56 -14.63 -0.91
C LEU A 60 -18.43 -14.85 -2.15
N ASN A 61 -18.08 -14.25 -3.28
CA ASN A 61 -18.80 -14.37 -4.55
C ASN A 61 -18.11 -15.32 -5.56
N ASP A 62 -17.16 -16.15 -5.11
CA ASP A 62 -16.41 -17.11 -5.93
C ASP A 62 -15.51 -16.45 -7.02
N PHE A 63 -15.16 -15.18 -6.87
CA PHE A 63 -14.22 -14.45 -7.72
C PHE A 63 -12.84 -14.31 -7.08
N SER A 64 -12.34 -15.36 -6.45
CA SER A 64 -11.08 -15.33 -5.70
C SER A 64 -9.85 -14.92 -6.53
N ASP A 65 -9.89 -15.11 -7.85
CA ASP A 65 -8.87 -14.65 -8.78
C ASP A 65 -8.72 -13.11 -8.74
N LEU A 66 -9.83 -12.40 -8.54
CA LEU A 66 -9.81 -10.94 -8.39
C LEU A 66 -9.16 -10.52 -7.06
N ALA A 67 -9.39 -11.28 -5.98
CA ALA A 67 -8.77 -10.98 -4.68
C ALA A 67 -7.24 -11.09 -4.76
N LEU A 68 -6.72 -12.15 -5.38
CA LEU A 68 -5.28 -12.34 -5.58
C LEU A 68 -4.70 -11.33 -6.56
N GLY A 69 -5.39 -11.07 -7.66
CA GLY A 69 -5.00 -10.05 -8.63
C GLY A 69 -4.90 -8.66 -8.01
N ALA A 70 -5.87 -8.28 -7.18
CA ALA A 70 -5.87 -7.02 -6.47
C ALA A 70 -4.67 -6.89 -5.52
N VAL A 71 -4.38 -7.94 -4.73
CA VAL A 71 -3.24 -7.94 -3.79
C VAL A 71 -1.89 -7.87 -4.52
N VAL A 72 -1.68 -8.70 -5.54
CA VAL A 72 -0.42 -8.72 -6.30
C VAL A 72 -0.25 -7.40 -7.07
N GLY A 73 -1.31 -6.93 -7.72
CA GLY A 73 -1.32 -5.68 -8.47
C GLY A 73 -1.06 -4.45 -7.57
N SER A 74 -1.70 -4.38 -6.39
CA SER A 74 -1.46 -3.33 -5.40
C SER A 74 -0.02 -3.37 -4.89
N ASN A 75 0.54 -4.57 -4.62
CA ASN A 75 1.95 -4.68 -4.21
C ASN A 75 2.92 -4.20 -5.30
N ILE A 76 2.67 -4.52 -6.56
CA ILE A 76 3.44 -4.00 -7.69
C ILE A 76 3.29 -2.47 -7.77
N ALA A 77 2.06 -1.96 -7.71
CA ALA A 77 1.78 -0.51 -7.75
C ALA A 77 2.48 0.23 -6.60
N ASN A 78 2.45 -0.30 -5.39
CA ASN A 78 3.15 0.29 -4.25
C ASN A 78 4.66 0.44 -4.48
N LEU A 79 5.27 -0.53 -5.15
CA LEU A 79 6.70 -0.51 -5.43
C LEU A 79 7.07 0.41 -6.60
N ILE A 80 6.40 0.33 -7.74
CA ILE A 80 6.83 1.02 -8.98
C ILE A 80 5.96 2.22 -9.37
N LEU A 81 4.82 2.45 -8.69
CA LEU A 81 4.04 3.67 -8.84
C LEU A 81 4.18 4.57 -7.61
N VAL A 82 3.79 4.07 -6.43
CA VAL A 82 3.76 4.89 -5.19
C VAL A 82 5.16 5.27 -4.75
N MET A 83 6.07 4.30 -4.61
CA MET A 83 7.46 4.57 -4.24
C MET A 83 8.18 5.40 -5.30
N ALA A 84 7.94 5.11 -6.58
CA ALA A 84 8.54 5.85 -7.68
C ALA A 84 8.10 7.32 -7.67
N THR A 85 6.82 7.60 -7.57
CA THR A 85 6.28 8.97 -7.47
C THR A 85 6.82 9.69 -6.22
N THR A 86 6.82 9.00 -5.07
CA THR A 86 7.36 9.53 -3.81
C THR A 86 8.82 9.96 -3.97
N THR A 87 9.66 9.11 -4.57
CA THR A 87 11.11 9.35 -4.72
C THR A 87 11.45 10.38 -5.80
N LEU A 88 10.59 10.59 -6.79
CA LEU A 88 10.69 11.70 -7.73
C LEU A 88 10.56 13.05 -7.04
N ILE A 89 9.57 13.18 -6.14
CA ILE A 89 9.31 14.40 -5.38
C ILE A 89 10.46 14.61 -4.38
N PHE A 90 10.71 13.61 -3.53
CA PHE A 90 11.76 13.67 -2.53
C PHE A 90 12.47 12.33 -2.37
N PRO A 91 13.80 12.25 -2.62
CA PRO A 91 14.56 11.00 -2.53
C PRO A 91 14.55 10.42 -1.11
N ILE A 92 14.46 9.08 -1.01
CA ILE A 92 14.65 8.35 0.23
C ILE A 92 16.16 8.18 0.45
N VAL A 93 16.66 8.69 1.56
CA VAL A 93 18.09 8.65 1.92
C VAL A 93 18.27 8.17 3.36
N ASN A 94 19.49 7.80 3.73
CA ASN A 94 19.84 7.35 5.09
C ASN A 94 19.03 6.14 5.56
N ILE A 95 18.83 5.18 4.65
CA ILE A 95 18.05 3.98 4.92
C ILE A 95 18.71 3.19 6.07
N ASN A 96 17.94 2.95 7.12
CA ASN A 96 18.38 2.27 8.33
C ASN A 96 18.12 0.75 8.27
N LYS A 97 18.67 0.02 9.27
CA LYS A 97 18.54 -1.44 9.35
C LYS A 97 17.10 -1.93 9.49
N ASN A 98 16.25 -1.19 10.20
CA ASN A 98 14.85 -1.56 10.38
C ASN A 98 14.07 -1.52 9.07
N GLN A 99 14.29 -0.48 8.27
CA GLN A 99 13.71 -0.35 6.93
C GLN A 99 14.17 -1.46 5.98
N ILE A 100 15.48 -1.83 6.02
CA ILE A 100 16.01 -2.96 5.26
C ILE A 100 15.37 -4.28 5.71
N ASN A 101 15.17 -4.48 7.01
CA ASN A 101 14.50 -5.68 7.52
C ASN A 101 13.06 -5.80 7.02
N GLN A 102 12.32 -4.68 6.91
CA GLN A 102 10.97 -4.69 6.33
C GLN A 102 10.98 -5.04 4.84
N ALA A 103 11.98 -4.58 4.10
CA ALA A 103 12.15 -4.99 2.70
C ALA A 103 12.49 -6.49 2.57
N TRP A 104 13.30 -7.07 3.47
CA TRP A 104 13.51 -8.51 3.53
C TRP A 104 12.23 -9.29 3.82
N ILE A 105 11.36 -8.80 4.72
CA ILE A 105 10.05 -9.41 4.96
C ILE A 105 9.22 -9.43 3.66
N ASN A 106 9.22 -8.36 2.90
CA ASN A 106 8.52 -8.31 1.61
C ASN A 106 9.08 -9.35 0.60
N ILE A 107 10.40 -9.58 0.57
CA ILE A 107 11.01 -10.65 -0.24
C ILE A 107 10.49 -12.03 0.21
N ILE A 108 10.53 -12.29 1.52
CA ILE A 108 10.05 -13.57 2.08
C ILE A 108 8.59 -13.79 1.72
N LEU A 109 7.75 -12.76 1.84
CA LEU A 109 6.32 -12.85 1.49
C LEU A 109 6.11 -13.07 0.00
N GLY A 110 6.90 -12.46 -0.87
CA GLY A 110 6.90 -12.73 -2.31
C GLY A 110 7.23 -14.22 -2.61
N ILE A 111 8.23 -14.77 -1.92
CA ILE A 111 8.58 -16.19 -2.02
C ILE A 111 7.44 -17.08 -1.50
N VAL A 112 6.81 -16.71 -0.38
CA VAL A 112 5.64 -17.43 0.16
C VAL A 112 4.51 -17.46 -0.86
N LEU A 113 4.20 -16.37 -1.54
CA LEU A 113 3.17 -16.35 -2.59
C LEU A 113 3.51 -17.27 -3.76
N ILE A 114 4.78 -17.35 -4.18
CA ILE A 114 5.22 -18.30 -5.21
C ILE A 114 5.05 -19.75 -4.74
N ILE A 115 5.38 -20.04 -3.48
CA ILE A 115 5.18 -21.38 -2.90
C ILE A 115 3.69 -21.73 -2.80
N MET A 116 2.84 -20.76 -2.46
CA MET A 116 1.40 -20.93 -2.39
C MET A 116 0.74 -21.26 -3.73
N ASN A 117 1.45 -21.14 -4.85
CA ASN A 117 1.00 -21.66 -6.15
C ASN A 117 0.73 -23.17 -6.12
N PHE A 118 1.41 -23.91 -5.25
CA PHE A 118 1.24 -25.38 -5.09
C PHE A 118 0.21 -25.74 -4.03
N PHE A 119 -0.33 -24.77 -3.29
CA PHE A 119 -1.23 -24.99 -2.16
C PHE A 119 -2.51 -24.16 -2.30
N TYR A 120 -3.46 -24.40 -1.40
CA TYR A 120 -4.65 -23.56 -1.25
C TYR A 120 -4.45 -22.53 -0.16
N PHE A 121 -4.87 -21.30 -0.43
CA PHE A 121 -5.22 -20.36 0.63
C PHE A 121 -6.46 -20.91 1.34
N ASN A 122 -6.34 -21.20 2.61
CA ASN A 122 -7.38 -21.83 3.41
C ASN A 122 -7.35 -21.28 4.84
N PHE A 123 -8.24 -21.77 5.69
CA PHE A 123 -8.34 -21.34 7.08
C PHE A 123 -6.99 -21.41 7.84
N ILE A 124 -6.17 -22.45 7.61
CA ILE A 124 -4.87 -22.62 8.27
C ILE A 124 -3.90 -21.53 7.80
N PHE A 125 -3.84 -21.26 6.50
CA PHE A 125 -3.07 -20.13 5.97
C PHE A 125 -3.56 -18.83 6.59
N GLY A 126 -4.86 -18.58 6.65
CA GLY A 126 -5.46 -17.40 7.26
C GLY A 126 -5.01 -17.20 8.72
N LEU A 127 -5.03 -18.27 9.52
CA LEU A 127 -4.61 -18.23 10.92
C LEU A 127 -3.11 -17.89 11.05
N VAL A 128 -2.26 -18.59 10.27
CA VAL A 128 -0.81 -18.37 10.28
C VAL A 128 -0.46 -16.96 9.80
N ALA A 129 -1.05 -16.51 8.70
CA ALA A 129 -0.80 -15.18 8.12
C ALA A 129 -1.23 -14.06 9.09
N THR A 130 -2.46 -14.13 9.60
CA THR A 130 -2.99 -13.09 10.52
C THR A 130 -2.20 -13.04 11.83
N THR A 131 -1.85 -14.18 12.43
CA THR A 131 -1.01 -14.20 13.63
C THR A 131 0.40 -13.69 13.36
N SER A 132 0.97 -14.00 12.20
CA SER A 132 2.27 -13.47 11.75
C SER A 132 2.22 -11.94 11.59
N LEU A 133 1.14 -11.40 11.00
CA LEU A 133 0.94 -9.96 10.88
C LEU A 133 0.93 -9.29 12.26
N ILE A 134 0.11 -9.79 13.18
CA ILE A 134 0.02 -9.25 14.55
C ILE A 134 1.39 -9.28 15.23
N TYR A 135 2.12 -10.38 15.10
CA TYR A 135 3.48 -10.51 15.66
C TYR A 135 4.46 -9.50 15.03
N LEU A 136 4.45 -9.36 13.71
CA LEU A 136 5.31 -8.39 13.02
C LEU A 136 5.00 -6.95 13.43
N MET A 137 3.72 -6.58 13.56
CA MET A 137 3.31 -5.25 14.02
C MET A 137 3.76 -5.01 15.46
N TYR A 138 3.60 -5.99 16.35
CA TYR A 138 4.10 -5.92 17.72
C TYR A 138 5.63 -5.71 17.79
N VAL A 139 6.39 -6.48 16.98
CA VAL A 139 7.85 -6.33 16.90
C VAL A 139 8.23 -4.96 16.36
N GLN A 140 7.50 -4.45 15.36
CA GLN A 140 7.76 -3.15 14.76
C GLN A 140 7.56 -2.00 15.75
N ILE A 141 6.51 -2.09 16.59
CA ILE A 141 6.28 -1.12 17.68
C ILE A 141 7.42 -1.16 18.71
N LYS A 142 7.85 -2.36 19.11
CA LYS A 142 8.90 -2.51 20.13
C LYS A 142 10.32 -2.16 19.68
N LYS A 143 10.66 -2.43 18.41
CA LYS A 143 11.99 -2.23 17.84
C LYS A 143 12.13 -0.93 17.06
N GLY A 144 11.05 -0.17 16.88
CA GLY A 144 11.11 1.13 16.23
C GLY A 144 12.16 1.98 16.94
N GLU A 145 13.29 2.26 16.24
CA GLU A 145 14.26 3.24 16.73
C GLU A 145 13.48 4.52 17.01
N ILE A 146 13.60 5.02 18.23
CA ILE A 146 12.97 6.28 18.61
C ILE A 146 13.66 7.37 17.80
N ASP A 147 12.99 7.89 16.80
CA ASP A 147 13.39 9.18 16.25
C ASP A 147 13.42 10.15 17.44
N ASN A 148 14.51 10.88 17.62
CA ASN A 148 14.57 11.98 18.61
C ASN A 148 13.62 13.09 18.16
N LEU A 149 12.34 12.76 18.04
CA LEU A 149 11.28 13.69 17.72
C LEU A 149 11.00 14.48 18.99
N GLU A 150 11.58 15.66 19.10
CA GLU A 150 11.21 16.58 20.18
C GLU A 150 9.69 16.81 20.15
N ILE A 151 9.07 16.70 21.35
CA ILE A 151 7.64 17.00 21.50
C ILE A 151 7.45 18.49 21.16
N ASP A 152 6.68 18.75 20.11
CA ASP A 152 6.30 20.13 19.77
C ASP A 152 5.17 20.58 20.71
N LYS A 153 5.22 21.84 21.16
CA LYS A 153 4.14 22.45 21.95
C LYS A 153 2.80 22.45 21.22
N ASN A 154 2.84 22.35 19.90
CA ASN A 154 1.65 22.28 19.04
C ASN A 154 1.15 20.83 18.78
N ASP A 155 1.75 19.81 19.40
CA ASP A 155 1.30 18.43 19.23
C ASP A 155 -0.07 18.22 19.86
N TYR A 156 -0.94 17.53 19.12
CA TYR A 156 -2.28 17.17 19.58
C TYR A 156 -2.23 16.19 20.76
N SER A 157 -3.31 16.13 21.54
CA SER A 157 -3.47 15.04 22.51
C SER A 157 -3.58 13.68 21.81
N ILE A 158 -3.30 12.60 22.54
CA ILE A 158 -3.41 11.23 21.99
C ILE A 158 -4.79 11.00 21.39
N THR A 159 -5.85 11.41 22.08
CA THR A 159 -7.23 11.26 21.61
C THR A 159 -7.49 12.01 20.31
N ILE A 160 -7.06 13.28 20.23
CA ILE A 160 -7.21 14.08 19.01
C ILE A 160 -6.39 13.46 17.86
N SER A 161 -5.17 12.99 18.16
CA SER A 161 -4.32 12.33 17.15
C SER A 161 -4.99 11.08 16.57
N LEU A 162 -5.60 10.24 17.40
CA LEU A 162 -6.35 9.06 16.95
C LEU A 162 -7.58 9.44 16.12
N ILE A 163 -8.33 10.46 16.54
CA ILE A 163 -9.46 10.97 15.77
C ILE A 163 -9.00 11.47 14.38
N LEU A 164 -7.90 12.22 14.33
CA LEU A 164 -7.34 12.69 13.06
C LEU A 164 -6.90 11.54 12.16
N ILE A 165 -6.28 10.50 12.72
CA ILE A 165 -5.90 9.29 11.95
C ILE A 165 -7.15 8.64 11.34
N ILE A 166 -8.21 8.43 12.14
CA ILE A 166 -9.46 7.81 11.68
C ILE A 166 -10.13 8.68 10.59
N ILE A 167 -10.23 9.98 10.80
CA ILE A 167 -10.79 10.91 9.82
C ILE A 167 -9.95 10.91 8.55
N GLY A 168 -8.61 10.93 8.68
CA GLY A 168 -7.71 10.88 7.53
C GLY A 168 -7.89 9.61 6.69
N ILE A 169 -7.98 8.43 7.34
CA ILE A 169 -8.28 7.16 6.66
C ILE A 169 -9.64 7.23 5.96
N ALA A 170 -10.68 7.69 6.64
CA ALA A 170 -12.01 7.83 6.05
C ALA A 170 -11.99 8.74 4.81
N CYS A 171 -11.34 9.91 4.89
CA CYS A 171 -11.19 10.82 3.75
C CYS A 171 -10.43 10.17 2.59
N LEU A 172 -9.39 9.38 2.86
CA LEU A 172 -8.64 8.67 1.82
C LEU A 172 -9.51 7.63 1.12
N VAL A 173 -10.22 6.80 1.87
CA VAL A 173 -11.10 5.75 1.32
C VAL A 173 -12.25 6.37 0.51
N PHE A 174 -13.02 7.27 1.10
CA PHE A 174 -14.13 7.92 0.38
C PHE A 174 -13.66 8.77 -0.80
N GLY A 175 -12.49 9.41 -0.68
CA GLY A 175 -11.88 10.18 -1.76
C GLY A 175 -11.47 9.30 -2.95
N ALA A 176 -10.91 8.12 -2.67
CA ALA A 176 -10.56 7.13 -3.69
C ALA A 176 -11.81 6.59 -4.39
N ASP A 177 -12.81 6.14 -3.63
CA ASP A 177 -14.07 5.63 -4.18
C ASP A 177 -14.75 6.68 -5.09
N LEU A 178 -14.87 7.91 -4.61
CA LEU A 178 -15.50 9.00 -5.37
C LEU A 178 -14.74 9.33 -6.66
N LEU A 179 -13.40 9.30 -6.62
CA LEU A 179 -12.56 9.56 -7.79
C LEU A 179 -12.68 8.43 -8.81
N VAL A 180 -12.63 7.18 -8.36
CA VAL A 180 -12.75 5.99 -9.22
C VAL A 180 -14.10 5.89 -9.87
N ASP A 181 -15.19 6.01 -9.10
CA ASP A 181 -16.55 5.96 -9.63
C ASP A 181 -16.79 7.04 -10.69
N SER A 182 -16.32 8.25 -10.42
CA SER A 182 -16.39 9.35 -11.36
C SER A 182 -15.59 9.09 -12.63
N ALA A 183 -14.39 8.56 -12.50
CA ALA A 183 -13.53 8.21 -13.63
C ALA A 183 -14.16 7.09 -14.49
N ILE A 184 -14.78 6.08 -13.87
CA ILE A 184 -15.54 5.03 -14.54
C ILE A 184 -16.70 5.61 -15.35
N ASN A 185 -17.48 6.52 -14.76
CA ASN A 185 -18.62 7.15 -15.43
C ASN A 185 -18.15 7.99 -16.64
N ILE A 186 -17.06 8.74 -16.47
CA ILE A 186 -16.46 9.51 -17.57
C ILE A 186 -15.98 8.55 -18.67
N ALA A 187 -15.25 7.49 -18.34
CA ALA A 187 -14.74 6.52 -19.31
C ALA A 187 -15.89 5.85 -20.10
N ARG A 188 -16.98 5.49 -19.42
CA ARG A 188 -18.20 4.95 -20.07
C ARG A 188 -18.81 5.95 -21.04
N THR A 189 -18.84 7.24 -20.72
CA THR A 189 -19.34 8.29 -21.61
C THR A 189 -18.54 8.38 -22.93
N TYR A 190 -17.24 8.02 -22.87
CA TYR A 190 -16.37 7.93 -24.04
C TYR A 190 -16.34 6.54 -24.68
N ASN A 191 -17.26 5.63 -24.31
CA ASN A 191 -17.35 4.26 -24.83
C ASN A 191 -16.09 3.42 -24.61
N VAL A 192 -15.32 3.66 -23.52
CA VAL A 192 -14.18 2.81 -23.16
C VAL A 192 -14.71 1.42 -22.77
N PRO A 193 -14.14 0.31 -23.29
CA PRO A 193 -14.58 -1.03 -22.95
C PRO A 193 -14.55 -1.32 -21.45
N ALA A 194 -15.55 -2.02 -20.94
CA ALA A 194 -15.65 -2.34 -19.51
C ALA A 194 -14.46 -3.15 -18.98
N SER A 195 -13.85 -4.00 -19.80
CA SER A 195 -12.63 -4.74 -19.47
C SER A 195 -11.44 -3.80 -19.22
N VAL A 196 -11.27 -2.78 -20.05
CA VAL A 196 -10.22 -1.76 -19.90
C VAL A 196 -10.45 -0.97 -18.60
N ILE A 197 -11.70 -0.54 -18.35
CA ILE A 197 -12.07 0.18 -17.13
C ILE A 197 -11.75 -0.66 -15.88
N GLY A 198 -12.17 -1.91 -15.84
CA GLY A 198 -11.97 -2.79 -14.69
C GLY A 198 -10.49 -3.06 -14.40
N LEU A 199 -9.73 -3.36 -15.46
CA LEU A 199 -8.31 -3.67 -15.31
C LEU A 199 -7.44 -2.43 -14.98
N SER A 200 -7.84 -1.22 -15.40
CA SER A 200 -7.06 0.01 -15.13
C SER A 200 -7.56 0.78 -13.92
N LEU A 201 -8.77 1.35 -14.03
CA LEU A 201 -9.27 2.31 -13.05
C LEU A 201 -9.57 1.66 -11.70
N VAL A 202 -10.12 0.44 -11.71
CA VAL A 202 -10.42 -0.25 -10.45
C VAL A 202 -9.14 -0.73 -9.78
N ALA A 203 -8.22 -1.35 -10.54
CA ALA A 203 -6.95 -1.82 -10.00
C ALA A 203 -6.04 -0.68 -9.51
N PHE A 204 -6.04 0.46 -10.21
CA PHE A 204 -5.33 1.67 -9.78
C PHE A 204 -5.99 2.31 -8.56
N GLY A 205 -7.33 2.24 -8.50
CA GLY A 205 -8.16 2.93 -7.51
C GLY A 205 -7.85 2.52 -6.07
N THR A 206 -7.63 1.25 -5.82
CA THR A 206 -7.32 0.75 -4.48
C THR A 206 -5.98 1.25 -3.97
N SER A 207 -5.01 1.55 -4.85
CA SER A 207 -3.71 2.12 -4.46
C SER A 207 -3.68 3.66 -4.39
N LEU A 208 -4.81 4.34 -4.63
CA LEU A 208 -4.90 5.81 -4.53
C LEU A 208 -4.66 6.34 -3.12
N PRO A 209 -5.16 5.72 -2.04
CA PRO A 209 -4.84 6.13 -0.68
C PRO A 209 -3.32 6.13 -0.41
N GLU A 210 -2.62 5.05 -0.77
CA GLU A 210 -1.17 4.93 -0.63
C GLU A 210 -0.44 5.97 -1.44
N LEU A 211 -0.87 6.21 -2.67
CA LEU A 211 -0.28 7.21 -3.56
C LEU A 211 -0.44 8.62 -2.99
N ALA A 212 -1.62 8.97 -2.50
CA ALA A 212 -1.88 10.26 -1.87
C ALA A 212 -1.01 10.47 -0.62
N VAL A 213 -0.92 9.45 0.26
CA VAL A 213 -0.04 9.46 1.43
C VAL A 213 1.42 9.60 1.02
N GLY A 214 1.87 8.84 0.02
CA GLY A 214 3.24 8.91 -0.51
C GLY A 214 3.61 10.31 -1.02
N ILE A 215 2.76 10.90 -1.86
CA ILE A 215 2.94 12.23 -2.45
C ILE A 215 2.98 13.31 -1.36
N VAL A 216 1.98 13.36 -0.49
CA VAL A 216 1.89 14.39 0.56
C VAL A 216 3.04 14.25 1.56
N SER A 217 3.41 13.02 1.93
CA SER A 217 4.56 12.75 2.80
C SER A 217 5.88 13.22 2.17
N ALA A 218 6.06 13.04 0.87
CA ALA A 218 7.24 13.52 0.15
C ALA A 218 7.32 15.05 0.14
N PHE A 219 6.21 15.75 -0.12
CA PHE A 219 6.15 17.21 -0.01
C PHE A 219 6.41 17.71 1.41
N ARG A 220 5.97 16.95 2.43
CA ARG A 220 6.21 17.24 3.85
C ARG A 220 7.58 16.76 4.34
N LYS A 221 8.40 16.15 3.48
CA LYS A 221 9.70 15.56 3.83
C LYS A 221 9.62 14.50 4.95
N LYS A 222 8.46 13.85 5.07
CA LYS A 222 8.22 12.75 6.02
C LYS A 222 8.45 11.39 5.33
N ILE A 223 9.67 11.20 4.82
CA ILE A 223 10.01 10.09 3.92
C ILE A 223 9.98 8.73 4.62
N ASP A 224 10.39 8.67 5.89
CA ASP A 224 10.33 7.42 6.66
C ASP A 224 8.89 6.95 6.85
N PHE A 225 7.95 7.89 7.05
CA PHE A 225 6.53 7.61 7.11
C PHE A 225 5.99 7.06 5.78
N ALA A 226 6.37 7.68 4.64
CA ALA A 226 5.99 7.19 3.31
C ALA A 226 6.54 5.78 3.05
N LEU A 227 7.83 5.55 3.34
CA LEU A 227 8.47 4.25 3.17
C LEU A 227 7.81 3.18 4.06
N GLY A 228 7.48 3.55 5.30
CA GLY A 228 6.74 2.69 6.23
C GLY A 228 5.38 2.30 5.68
N ASN A 229 4.61 3.26 5.17
CA ASN A 229 3.33 3.00 4.53
C ASN A 229 3.47 2.04 3.33
N ILE A 230 4.38 2.31 2.40
CA ILE A 230 4.58 1.50 1.18
C ILE A 230 4.97 0.04 1.51
N LEU A 231 6.02 -0.15 2.34
CA LEU A 231 6.48 -1.50 2.70
C LEU A 231 5.49 -2.21 3.61
N GLY A 232 4.80 -1.45 4.48
CA GLY A 232 3.76 -1.96 5.36
C GLY A 232 2.53 -2.42 4.60
N SER A 233 2.02 -1.64 3.64
CA SER A 233 0.85 -2.01 2.82
C SER A 233 1.08 -3.33 2.08
N ASN A 234 2.29 -3.56 1.54
CA ASN A 234 2.61 -4.84 0.91
C ASN A 234 2.56 -6.02 1.91
N ILE A 235 2.99 -5.81 3.15
CA ILE A 235 2.89 -6.82 4.21
C ILE A 235 1.42 -7.04 4.60
N TYR A 236 0.64 -5.97 4.79
CA TYR A 236 -0.79 -6.06 5.07
C TYR A 236 -1.55 -6.77 3.95
N ASN A 237 -1.22 -6.50 2.69
CA ASN A 237 -1.85 -7.13 1.55
C ASN A 237 -1.66 -8.66 1.56
N VAL A 238 -0.47 -9.15 1.85
CA VAL A 238 -0.21 -10.61 1.87
C VAL A 238 -0.72 -11.25 3.16
N LEU A 239 -0.38 -10.71 4.32
CA LEU A 239 -0.68 -11.34 5.61
C LEU A 239 -2.06 -10.96 6.16
N GLY A 240 -2.49 -9.73 5.93
CA GLY A 240 -3.79 -9.22 6.37
C GLY A 240 -4.90 -9.54 5.38
N VAL A 241 -4.78 -9.00 4.16
CA VAL A 241 -5.85 -9.12 3.15
C VAL A 241 -6.06 -10.58 2.73
N LEU A 242 -5.02 -11.28 2.22
CA LEU A 242 -5.17 -12.69 1.87
C LEU A 242 -5.36 -13.57 3.10
N GLY A 243 -4.71 -13.26 4.23
CA GLY A 243 -4.88 -14.00 5.47
C GLY A 243 -6.32 -13.98 5.94
N ILE A 244 -6.94 -12.82 6.09
CA ILE A 244 -8.33 -12.67 6.54
C ILE A 244 -9.30 -13.22 5.50
N SER A 245 -9.08 -12.95 4.20
CA SER A 245 -9.93 -13.47 3.12
C SER A 245 -9.98 -15.01 3.09
N SER A 246 -8.90 -15.68 3.53
CA SER A 246 -8.83 -17.14 3.61
C SER A 246 -9.73 -17.76 4.68
N PHE A 247 -10.33 -16.97 5.57
CA PHE A 247 -11.36 -17.45 6.50
C PHE A 247 -12.72 -17.59 5.84
N PHE A 248 -12.94 -16.95 4.70
CA PHE A 248 -14.22 -16.89 4.00
C PHE A 248 -14.32 -17.88 2.82
N GLY A 249 -13.20 -18.47 2.38
CA GLY A 249 -13.19 -19.44 1.30
C GLY A 249 -11.80 -20.01 1.02
N ASN A 250 -11.78 -21.16 0.33
CA ASN A 250 -10.52 -21.75 -0.13
C ASN A 250 -10.27 -21.36 -1.58
N PHE A 251 -9.08 -20.85 -1.88
CA PHE A 251 -8.72 -20.42 -3.23
C PHE A 251 -7.26 -20.73 -3.57
N LYS A 252 -6.92 -20.69 -4.85
CA LYS A 252 -5.56 -20.93 -5.38
C LYS A 252 -5.05 -19.71 -6.12
N VAL A 253 -3.73 -19.67 -6.33
CA VAL A 253 -3.12 -18.71 -7.24
C VAL A 253 -3.57 -19.01 -8.66
N PRO A 254 -4.16 -18.04 -9.39
CA PRO A 254 -4.48 -18.21 -10.80
C PRO A 254 -3.23 -18.45 -11.65
N ALA A 255 -3.30 -19.28 -12.67
CA ALA A 255 -2.16 -19.60 -13.52
C ALA A 255 -1.53 -18.36 -14.19
N VAL A 256 -2.33 -17.36 -14.51
CA VAL A 256 -1.86 -16.09 -15.08
C VAL A 256 -0.92 -15.38 -14.11
N LEU A 257 -1.33 -15.20 -12.87
CA LEU A 257 -0.50 -14.54 -11.83
C LEU A 257 0.74 -15.39 -11.48
N ALA A 258 0.57 -16.70 -11.41
CA ALA A 258 1.64 -17.65 -11.09
C ALA A 258 2.81 -17.60 -12.09
N ASN A 259 2.52 -17.38 -13.36
CA ASN A 259 3.51 -17.48 -14.43
C ASN A 259 4.32 -16.19 -14.63
N GLN A 260 3.80 -15.02 -14.30
CA GLN A 260 4.43 -13.74 -14.63
C GLN A 260 4.44 -12.76 -13.46
N ASP A 261 3.28 -12.40 -12.91
CA ASP A 261 3.13 -11.27 -11.99
C ASP A 261 3.83 -11.48 -10.65
N LEU A 262 3.81 -12.70 -10.09
CA LEU A 262 4.52 -13.01 -8.85
C LEU A 262 6.04 -12.89 -9.01
N TYR A 263 6.60 -13.33 -10.14
CA TYR A 263 8.03 -13.21 -10.40
C TYR A 263 8.41 -11.75 -10.68
N PHE A 264 7.57 -11.00 -11.39
CA PHE A 264 7.77 -9.59 -11.62
C PHE A 264 7.76 -8.80 -10.31
N MET A 265 6.77 -9.03 -9.45
CA MET A 265 6.68 -8.44 -8.11
C MET A 265 7.92 -8.75 -7.27
N LEU A 266 8.35 -10.03 -7.22
CA LEU A 266 9.52 -10.44 -6.47
C LEU A 266 10.80 -9.79 -7.02
N SER A 267 10.95 -9.70 -8.35
CA SER A 267 12.11 -9.09 -9.00
C SER A 267 12.23 -7.61 -8.68
N ILE A 268 11.11 -6.87 -8.70
CA ILE A 268 11.08 -5.45 -8.32
C ILE A 268 11.40 -5.29 -6.84
N THR A 269 10.82 -6.13 -5.97
CA THR A 269 11.11 -6.10 -4.53
C THR A 269 12.60 -6.34 -4.26
N ALA A 270 13.21 -7.30 -4.96
CA ALA A 270 14.64 -7.58 -4.87
C ALA A 270 15.49 -6.40 -5.36
N LEU A 271 15.12 -5.77 -6.45
CA LEU A 271 15.80 -4.58 -6.96
C LEU A 271 15.79 -3.43 -5.94
N ILE A 272 14.63 -3.17 -5.33
CA ILE A 272 14.50 -2.15 -4.28
C ILE A 272 15.38 -2.49 -3.08
N LEU A 273 15.35 -3.74 -2.62
CA LEU A 273 16.18 -4.20 -1.52
C LEU A 273 17.68 -4.00 -1.83
N MET A 274 18.13 -4.28 -3.06
CA MET A 274 19.50 -4.00 -3.49
C MET A 274 19.85 -2.51 -3.38
N PHE A 275 18.98 -1.61 -3.85
CA PHE A 275 19.19 -0.16 -3.68
C PHE A 275 19.26 0.22 -2.20
N MET A 276 18.41 -0.36 -1.35
CA MET A 276 18.40 -0.09 0.09
C MET A 276 19.68 -0.55 0.79
N ILE A 277 20.23 -1.71 0.41
CA ILE A 277 21.43 -2.27 1.04
C ILE A 277 22.69 -1.56 0.53
N PHE A 278 22.87 -1.49 -0.78
CA PHE A 278 24.16 -1.07 -1.37
C PHE A 278 24.26 0.46 -1.50
N ALA A 279 23.20 1.11 -1.96
CA ALA A 279 23.21 2.55 -2.14
C ALA A 279 22.73 3.32 -0.90
N LYS A 280 22.05 2.66 0.05
CA LYS A 280 21.35 3.28 1.19
C LYS A 280 20.47 4.48 0.80
N LYS A 281 19.98 4.43 -0.44
CA LYS A 281 19.24 5.52 -1.07
C LYS A 281 18.36 4.96 -2.19
N ILE A 282 17.12 5.48 -2.27
CA ILE A 282 16.24 5.32 -3.44
C ILE A 282 16.04 6.74 -4.02
N GLY A 283 16.69 7.00 -5.13
CA GLY A 283 16.78 8.35 -5.72
C GLY A 283 15.74 8.58 -6.82
N ARG A 284 15.76 9.79 -7.41
CA ARG A 284 14.88 10.18 -8.50
C ARG A 284 15.02 9.32 -9.76
N ILE A 285 16.21 8.76 -10.02
CA ILE A 285 16.44 7.83 -11.16
C ILE A 285 15.55 6.60 -10.99
N TYR A 286 15.48 6.04 -9.77
CA TYR A 286 14.53 4.97 -9.47
C TYR A 286 13.08 5.42 -9.75
N GLY A 287 12.73 6.65 -9.38
CA GLY A 287 11.39 7.20 -9.64
C GLY A 287 11.04 7.22 -11.13
N ILE A 288 11.96 7.64 -11.99
CA ILE A 288 11.76 7.63 -13.46
C ILE A 288 11.62 6.19 -13.97
N ILE A 289 12.56 5.31 -13.59
CA ILE A 289 12.54 3.90 -14.02
C ILE A 289 11.27 3.20 -13.53
N GLY A 290 10.90 3.40 -12.26
CA GLY A 290 9.72 2.77 -11.68
C GLY A 290 8.42 3.18 -12.39
N LEU A 291 8.22 4.48 -12.66
CA LEU A 291 7.04 4.92 -13.41
C LEU A 291 7.05 4.37 -14.86
N THR A 292 8.20 4.34 -15.52
CA THR A 292 8.30 3.75 -16.87
C THR A 292 7.95 2.27 -16.84
N LEU A 293 8.43 1.53 -15.83
CA LEU A 293 8.09 0.12 -15.63
C LEU A 293 6.60 -0.07 -15.31
N TYR A 294 5.98 0.82 -14.51
CA TYR A 294 4.57 0.74 -14.19
C TYR A 294 3.70 0.90 -15.44
N PHE A 295 3.93 1.94 -16.22
CA PHE A 295 3.18 2.15 -17.47
C PHE A 295 3.46 1.06 -18.50
N GLY A 296 4.69 0.56 -18.60
CA GLY A 296 5.03 -0.59 -19.42
C GLY A 296 4.32 -1.87 -18.98
N TYR A 297 4.27 -2.14 -17.69
CA TYR A 297 3.55 -3.28 -17.12
C TYR A 297 2.04 -3.17 -17.39
N MET A 298 1.45 -2.00 -17.18
CA MET A 298 0.04 -1.76 -17.52
C MET A 298 -0.23 -2.00 -19.01
N TYR A 299 0.62 -1.48 -19.89
CA TYR A 299 0.50 -1.70 -21.33
C TYR A 299 0.57 -3.19 -21.69
N PHE A 300 1.48 -3.96 -21.08
CA PHE A 300 1.64 -5.39 -21.31
C PHE A 300 0.43 -6.23 -20.87
N ILE A 301 -0.24 -5.85 -19.79
CA ILE A 301 -1.47 -6.52 -19.33
C ILE A 301 -2.63 -6.30 -20.30
N TYR A 302 -2.61 -5.20 -21.09
CA TYR A 302 -3.70 -4.85 -22.01
C TYR A 302 -3.54 -5.40 -23.43
N ILE A 303 -2.39 -5.96 -23.79
CA ILE A 303 -2.13 -6.62 -25.07
C ILE A 303 -2.23 -8.13 -24.93
#